data_03519f5664ee32f42e358c22d36275a8
#
_entry.id   03519f5664ee32f42e358c22d36275a8
#
_cell.length_a   1.000
_cell.length_b   1.000
_cell.length_c   1.000
_cell.angle_alpha   90.00
_cell.angle_beta   90.00
_cell.angle_gamma   90.00
#
_symmetry.space_group_name_H-M   'P 1'
#
loop_
_entity.id
_entity.type
_entity.pdbx_description
1 polymer ?
#
loop_
_entity_poly.entity_id
_entity_poly.type
_entity_poly.pdbx_seq_one_letter_code
_entity_poly.pdbx_strand_id
1 'polypeptide(L)'
;MKTRRITAILLIACLLIAAAMPVQAAPGKQALPLSAGIEALRGQFESGCGPEAGGYAIDYSYYAPAEKGDTQKYPLVIWLHGMMQGGEPGQPVKNNDFAYWSSAEFQKRFTGAGGAYLFVPRSHEEQYLYWNDSMIVPLKAAIDDFIAQHRDTIDTTRIYIGGFSMGGKMTLKMTIAYPSFFAAAFPICPAFFKPTKRQMHFIKDIPMWFVASKYDAIAGYYSFVEYEWEYLTAVTSRPADDRLSVLGTVKNPDGTQAESDHAAWVAVTYDMFTYDNGGYYNMETRDGCGRPIALTHPEG
;
A
#
# COMPACT_ATOMS: atom_id res chain seq x y z
N MET A 1 58.20 -62.62 3.35
CA MET A 1 57.20 -62.35 4.36
C MET A 1 57.07 -60.84 4.44
N LYS A 2 55.97 -60.27 3.93
CA LYS A 2 55.70 -58.81 3.88
C LYS A 2 54.69 -58.43 4.98
N THR A 3 55.12 -57.73 5.98
CA THR A 3 54.31 -57.17 7.01
C THR A 3 53.57 -55.89 6.50
N ARG A 4 52.26 -55.99 6.43
CA ARG A 4 51.40 -54.82 6.12
C ARG A 4 51.17 -53.99 7.39
N ARG A 5 51.60 -52.75 7.38
CA ARG A 5 51.27 -51.75 8.40
C ARG A 5 49.86 -51.24 8.09
N ILE A 6 48.94 -51.41 9.02
CA ILE A 6 47.62 -50.80 9.01
C ILE A 6 47.73 -49.43 9.66
N THR A 7 47.53 -48.41 8.84
CA THR A 7 47.48 -47.02 9.36
C THR A 7 46.02 -46.73 9.73
N ALA A 8 45.78 -46.57 11.00
CA ALA A 8 44.49 -46.16 11.51
C ALA A 8 44.31 -44.65 11.24
N ILE A 9 43.35 -44.28 10.42
CA ILE A 9 42.92 -42.87 10.24
C ILE A 9 41.90 -42.56 11.31
N LEU A 10 42.28 -41.74 12.29
CA LEU A 10 41.33 -41.14 13.24
C LEU A 10 40.55 -40.03 12.50
N LEU A 11 39.28 -40.30 12.22
CA LEU A 11 38.34 -39.27 11.83
C LEU A 11 37.91 -38.49 13.09
N ILE A 12 38.44 -37.29 13.28
CA ILE A 12 37.93 -36.33 14.25
C ILE A 12 36.67 -35.69 13.63
N ALA A 13 35.50 -36.16 14.06
CA ALA A 13 34.26 -35.50 13.76
C ALA A 13 34.17 -34.25 14.65
N CYS A 14 34.51 -33.08 14.09
CA CYS A 14 34.14 -31.81 14.69
C CYS A 14 32.63 -31.63 14.59
N LEU A 15 31.90 -31.95 15.64
CA LEU A 15 30.55 -31.50 15.85
C LEU A 15 30.61 -29.98 16.08
N LEU A 16 30.40 -29.21 15.01
CA LEU A 16 29.99 -27.81 15.12
C LEU A 16 28.54 -27.79 15.65
N ILE A 17 28.38 -27.68 16.95
CA ILE A 17 27.15 -27.24 17.57
C ILE A 17 27.04 -25.75 17.22
N ALA A 18 26.38 -25.44 16.10
CA ALA A 18 25.88 -24.11 15.87
C ALA A 18 24.80 -23.87 16.95
N ALA A 19 25.19 -23.23 18.03
CA ALA A 19 24.23 -22.65 18.95
C ALA A 19 23.39 -21.67 18.13
N ALA A 20 22.18 -22.08 17.82
CA ALA A 20 21.16 -21.18 17.29
C ALA A 20 20.98 -20.12 18.37
N MET A 21 21.58 -18.95 18.18
CA MET A 21 21.22 -17.79 18.97
C MET A 21 19.71 -17.60 18.75
N PRO A 22 18.92 -17.49 19.81
CA PRO A 22 17.54 -17.12 19.62
C PRO A 22 17.56 -15.77 18.91
N VAL A 23 16.99 -15.72 17.71
CA VAL A 23 16.67 -14.46 17.04
C VAL A 23 15.77 -13.74 18.03
N GLN A 24 16.32 -12.73 18.67
CA GLN A 24 15.57 -11.91 19.60
C GLN A 24 14.52 -11.20 18.72
N ALA A 25 13.26 -11.64 18.82
CA ALA A 25 12.17 -10.97 18.16
C ALA A 25 12.30 -9.49 18.53
N ALA A 26 12.30 -8.64 17.52
CA ALA A 26 12.24 -7.20 17.75
C ALA A 26 11.11 -6.93 18.75
N PRO A 27 11.29 -6.03 19.72
CA PRO A 27 10.29 -5.80 20.75
C PRO A 27 8.96 -5.57 20.05
N GLY A 28 8.03 -6.51 20.25
CA GLY A 28 6.73 -6.49 19.61
C GLY A 28 6.11 -5.13 19.89
N LYS A 29 5.83 -4.37 18.86
CA LYS A 29 5.03 -3.15 19.03
C LYS A 29 3.72 -3.62 19.67
N GLN A 30 3.47 -3.05 20.82
CA GLN A 30 2.23 -3.28 21.54
C GLN A 30 1.09 -2.94 20.59
N ALA A 31 0.26 -3.94 20.27
CA ALA A 31 -0.92 -3.71 19.44
C ALA A 31 -1.66 -2.52 20.04
N LEU A 32 -1.79 -1.45 19.27
CA LEU A 32 -2.53 -0.28 19.73
C LEU A 32 -3.93 -0.75 20.09
N PRO A 33 -4.51 -0.29 21.21
CA PRO A 33 -5.93 -0.51 21.48
C PRO A 33 -6.72 0.20 20.39
N LEU A 34 -7.08 -0.58 19.35
CA LEU A 34 -7.55 -0.13 18.04
C LEU A 34 -8.82 0.72 18.09
N SER A 35 -9.69 0.52 19.07
CA SER A 35 -11.01 1.16 19.05
C SER A 35 -11.05 2.57 19.63
N ALA A 36 -10.35 2.86 20.71
CA ALA A 36 -10.44 4.17 21.37
C ALA A 36 -9.53 5.23 20.73
N GLY A 37 -8.40 4.83 20.15
CA GLY A 37 -7.45 5.75 19.52
C GLY A 37 -7.83 6.16 18.11
N ILE A 38 -8.48 5.28 17.35
CA ILE A 38 -8.79 5.53 15.93
C ILE A 38 -9.81 6.66 15.74
N GLU A 39 -10.78 6.83 16.66
CA GLU A 39 -11.76 7.91 16.58
C GLU A 39 -11.10 9.29 16.75
N ALA A 40 -10.13 9.41 17.65
CA ALA A 40 -9.36 10.64 17.80
C ALA A 40 -8.56 10.97 16.53
N LEU A 41 -8.02 9.95 15.85
CA LEU A 41 -7.32 10.11 14.57
C LEU A 41 -8.27 10.53 13.46
N ARG A 42 -9.48 9.97 13.41
CA ARG A 42 -10.53 10.39 12.45
C ARG A 42 -10.90 11.87 12.62
N GLY A 43 -10.92 12.35 13.86
CA GLY A 43 -11.17 13.75 14.17
C GLY A 43 -10.09 14.74 13.70
N GLN A 44 -8.92 14.25 13.22
CA GLN A 44 -7.85 15.08 12.66
C GLN A 44 -8.06 15.41 11.18
N PHE A 45 -9.04 14.79 10.52
CA PHE A 45 -9.31 15.02 9.12
C PHE A 45 -10.29 16.18 8.94
N GLU A 46 -9.93 17.08 8.06
CA GLU A 46 -10.76 18.16 7.55
C GLU A 46 -11.51 17.70 6.30
N SER A 47 -12.53 18.45 5.90
CA SER A 47 -13.32 18.15 4.71
C SER A 47 -13.18 19.25 3.67
N GLY A 48 -13.20 18.87 2.40
CA GLY A 48 -13.19 19.78 1.27
C GLY A 48 -14.00 19.21 0.11
N CYS A 49 -14.16 20.01 -0.93
CA CYS A 49 -14.81 19.62 -2.17
C CYS A 49 -14.01 20.21 -3.34
N GLY A 50 -13.72 19.40 -4.33
CA GLY A 50 -13.07 19.83 -5.55
C GLY A 50 -14.00 20.60 -6.47
N PRO A 51 -13.48 21.21 -7.54
CA PRO A 51 -14.29 21.87 -8.55
C PRO A 51 -15.12 20.86 -9.33
N GLU A 52 -16.25 21.32 -9.88
CA GLU A 52 -17.03 20.53 -10.81
C GLU A 52 -16.21 20.28 -12.10
N ALA A 53 -16.07 19.02 -12.47
CA ALA A 53 -15.44 18.59 -13.70
C ALA A 53 -16.09 17.31 -14.20
N GLY A 54 -16.34 17.19 -15.51
CA GLY A 54 -16.97 16.01 -16.08
C GLY A 54 -18.37 15.70 -15.51
N GLY A 55 -19.05 16.69 -14.95
CA GLY A 55 -20.41 16.56 -14.38
C GLY A 55 -20.44 16.18 -12.89
N TYR A 56 -19.27 16.14 -12.22
CA TYR A 56 -19.18 15.81 -10.79
C TYR A 56 -18.22 16.75 -10.07
N ALA A 57 -18.51 17.04 -8.81
CA ALA A 57 -17.56 17.56 -7.83
C ALA A 57 -17.21 16.43 -6.85
N ILE A 58 -15.97 16.23 -6.54
CA ILE A 58 -15.51 15.17 -5.62
C ILE A 58 -15.30 15.76 -4.24
N ASP A 59 -16.11 15.32 -3.28
CA ASP A 59 -15.87 15.58 -1.87
C ASP A 59 -14.68 14.75 -1.38
N TYR A 60 -13.92 15.29 -0.45
CA TYR A 60 -12.80 14.60 0.15
C TYR A 60 -12.63 14.94 1.62
N SER A 61 -11.95 14.06 2.32
CA SER A 61 -11.36 14.38 3.62
C SER A 61 -9.85 14.43 3.45
N TYR A 62 -9.18 15.26 4.26
CA TYR A 62 -7.72 15.31 4.21
C TYR A 62 -7.13 15.53 5.60
N TYR A 63 -5.90 15.08 5.75
CA TYR A 63 -5.05 15.38 6.90
C TYR A 63 -3.84 16.18 6.41
N ALA A 64 -3.54 17.27 7.11
CA ALA A 64 -2.34 18.07 6.89
C ALA A 64 -1.31 17.74 7.97
N PRO A 65 -0.04 17.45 7.63
CA PRO A 65 1.00 17.25 8.63
C PRO A 65 1.27 18.52 9.39
N ALA A 66 1.72 18.41 10.65
CA ALA A 66 2.12 19.57 11.42
C ALA A 66 3.27 20.29 10.72
N GLU A 67 3.10 21.58 10.51
CA GLU A 67 4.11 22.42 9.87
C GLU A 67 5.44 22.40 10.63
N LYS A 68 6.54 22.25 9.91
CA LYS A 68 7.89 22.21 10.45
C LYS A 68 8.79 23.30 9.86
N GLY A 69 8.24 24.48 9.65
CA GLY A 69 8.95 25.62 9.09
C GLY A 69 8.57 25.95 7.65
N ASP A 70 8.87 27.16 7.24
CA ASP A 70 8.35 27.81 6.03
C ASP A 70 8.84 27.20 4.70
N THR A 71 9.83 26.32 4.73
CA THR A 71 10.42 25.71 3.52
C THR A 71 10.19 24.20 3.38
N GLN A 72 9.56 23.58 4.40
CA GLN A 72 9.33 22.14 4.39
C GLN A 72 8.20 21.78 3.43
N LYS A 73 8.48 20.88 2.49
CA LYS A 73 7.46 20.30 1.61
C LYS A 73 7.21 18.83 1.96
N TYR A 74 5.95 18.44 1.86
CA TYR A 74 5.45 17.13 2.27
C TYR A 74 4.94 16.34 1.05
N PRO A 75 5.13 15.02 1.02
CA PRO A 75 4.46 14.18 0.04
C PRO A 75 2.94 14.23 0.21
N LEU A 76 2.24 13.91 -0.87
CA LEU A 76 0.79 13.72 -0.89
C LEU A 76 0.48 12.24 -1.11
N VAL A 77 -0.29 11.64 -0.22
CA VAL A 77 -0.78 10.28 -0.36
C VAL A 77 -2.29 10.30 -0.60
N ILE A 78 -2.72 9.74 -1.70
CA ILE A 78 -4.12 9.64 -2.10
C ILE A 78 -4.59 8.22 -1.83
N TRP A 79 -5.68 8.10 -1.04
CA TRP A 79 -6.29 6.83 -0.69
C TRP A 79 -7.70 6.68 -1.29
N LEU A 80 -7.89 5.66 -2.11
CA LEU A 80 -9.16 5.37 -2.78
C LEU A 80 -9.85 4.17 -2.11
N HIS A 81 -11.06 4.42 -1.60
CA HIS A 81 -11.85 3.42 -0.89
C HIS A 81 -12.39 2.31 -1.79
N GLY A 82 -12.83 1.19 -1.19
CA GLY A 82 -13.48 0.08 -1.88
C GLY A 82 -14.94 0.36 -2.25
N MET A 83 -15.57 -0.65 -2.86
CA MET A 83 -17.01 -0.62 -3.17
C MET A 83 -17.83 -0.41 -1.90
N MET A 84 -18.89 0.37 -1.98
CA MET A 84 -19.82 0.69 -0.89
C MET A 84 -19.18 1.42 0.31
N GLN A 85 -17.95 1.89 0.16
CA GLN A 85 -17.24 2.60 1.22
C GLN A 85 -17.22 4.13 1.03
N GLY A 86 -17.84 4.65 -0.04
CA GLY A 86 -17.97 6.09 -0.28
C GLY A 86 -18.89 6.76 0.75
N GLY A 87 -20.08 6.24 0.91
CA GLY A 87 -21.05 6.66 1.94
C GLY A 87 -21.23 8.16 2.09
N GLU A 88 -21.43 8.59 3.33
CA GLU A 88 -21.54 10.00 3.70
C GLU A 88 -20.19 10.72 3.71
N PRO A 89 -20.17 12.06 3.68
CA PRO A 89 -18.93 12.83 3.84
C PRO A 89 -18.13 12.37 5.08
N GLY A 90 -16.82 12.15 4.91
CA GLY A 90 -15.95 11.61 5.95
C GLY A 90 -16.02 10.09 6.12
N GLN A 91 -16.97 9.39 5.50
CA GLN A 91 -17.07 7.93 5.59
C GLN A 91 -15.81 7.19 5.10
N PRO A 92 -15.16 7.58 3.98
CA PRO A 92 -13.96 6.90 3.51
C PRO A 92 -12.81 6.86 4.53
N VAL A 93 -12.70 7.87 5.39
CA VAL A 93 -11.68 7.90 6.46
C VAL A 93 -11.98 6.88 7.56
N LYS A 94 -13.27 6.56 7.78
CA LYS A 94 -13.70 5.57 8.76
C LYS A 94 -13.48 4.15 8.27
N ASN A 95 -13.50 3.96 6.94
CA ASN A 95 -13.32 2.66 6.33
C ASN A 95 -11.83 2.31 6.28
N ASN A 96 -11.56 1.01 6.35
CA ASN A 96 -10.20 0.46 6.23
C ASN A 96 -9.21 1.04 7.26
N ASP A 97 -9.71 1.66 8.33
CA ASP A 97 -8.94 2.30 9.39
C ASP A 97 -7.83 3.22 8.89
N PHE A 98 -8.00 3.82 7.70
CA PHE A 98 -6.99 4.64 7.05
C PHE A 98 -6.57 5.84 7.90
N ALA A 99 -7.44 6.31 8.80
CA ALA A 99 -7.09 7.32 9.79
C ALA A 99 -5.83 6.98 10.61
N TYR A 100 -5.44 5.71 10.72
CA TYR A 100 -4.21 5.31 11.40
C TYR A 100 -2.96 5.98 10.80
N TRP A 101 -2.99 6.30 9.50
CA TRP A 101 -1.87 6.96 8.83
C TRP A 101 -1.65 8.41 9.29
N SER A 102 -2.63 9.06 9.91
CA SER A 102 -2.45 10.37 10.56
C SER A 102 -1.79 10.28 11.94
N SER A 103 -1.59 9.08 12.48
CA SER A 103 -0.92 8.91 13.77
C SER A 103 0.52 9.44 13.73
N ALA A 104 0.97 10.03 14.83
CA ALA A 104 2.35 10.52 14.94
C ALA A 104 3.39 9.41 14.69
N GLU A 105 3.04 8.15 14.97
CA GLU A 105 3.89 7.00 14.69
C GLU A 105 4.01 6.75 13.19
N PHE A 106 2.88 6.73 12.47
CA PHE A 106 2.89 6.47 11.03
C PHE A 106 3.52 7.65 10.27
N GLN A 107 3.19 8.87 10.65
CA GLN A 107 3.72 10.08 10.01
C GLN A 107 5.26 10.16 10.04
N LYS A 108 5.91 9.60 11.06
CA LYS A 108 7.39 9.52 11.12
C LYS A 108 8.00 8.60 10.06
N ARG A 109 7.21 7.74 9.42
CA ARG A 109 7.68 6.85 8.35
C ARG A 109 7.93 7.57 7.04
N PHE A 110 7.36 8.75 6.85
CA PHE A 110 7.70 9.64 5.76
C PHE A 110 9.03 10.32 6.04
N THR A 111 10.12 9.55 5.89
CA THR A 111 11.49 10.00 6.17
C THR A 111 11.86 11.19 5.30
N GLY A 112 12.71 12.09 5.81
CA GLY A 112 13.07 13.32 5.12
C GLY A 112 12.03 14.45 5.24
N ALA A 113 10.74 14.15 5.15
CA ALA A 113 9.67 15.12 5.36
C ALA A 113 9.14 15.14 6.81
N GLY A 114 9.12 13.96 7.46
CA GLY A 114 8.59 13.77 8.81
C GLY A 114 7.07 13.88 8.89
N GLY A 115 6.40 13.70 7.76
CA GLY A 115 4.96 13.67 7.60
C GLY A 115 4.55 13.67 6.13
N ALA A 116 3.25 13.49 5.89
CA ALA A 116 2.63 13.53 4.57
C ALA A 116 1.20 14.09 4.65
N TYR A 117 0.76 14.75 3.61
CA TYR A 117 -0.65 14.98 3.39
C TYR A 117 -1.35 13.66 3.05
N LEU A 118 -2.52 13.44 3.63
CA LEU A 118 -3.39 12.32 3.29
C LEU A 118 -4.65 12.90 2.64
N PHE A 119 -4.95 12.46 1.44
CA PHE A 119 -6.12 12.90 0.67
C PHE A 119 -7.03 11.70 0.42
N VAL A 120 -8.26 11.77 0.92
CA VAL A 120 -9.21 10.66 0.95
C VAL A 120 -10.49 11.09 0.25
N PRO A 121 -10.54 11.02 -1.08
CA PRO A 121 -11.71 11.41 -1.84
C PRO A 121 -12.83 10.37 -1.72
N ARG A 122 -14.05 10.84 -1.92
CA ARG A 122 -15.26 10.06 -1.87
C ARG A 122 -15.84 9.88 -3.29
N SER A 123 -16.14 8.64 -3.68
CA SER A 123 -16.88 8.40 -4.91
C SER A 123 -18.33 8.85 -4.76
N HIS A 124 -18.87 9.47 -5.79
CA HIS A 124 -20.17 10.19 -5.72
C HIS A 124 -21.34 9.42 -6.32
N GLU A 125 -21.16 8.17 -6.73
CA GLU A 125 -22.23 7.39 -7.31
C GLU A 125 -23.22 6.91 -6.25
N GLU A 126 -24.41 7.53 -6.21
CA GLU A 126 -25.47 7.22 -5.24
C GLU A 126 -25.98 5.78 -5.34
N GLN A 127 -25.95 5.18 -6.54
CA GLN A 127 -26.52 3.84 -6.75
C GLN A 127 -25.55 2.72 -6.38
N TYR A 128 -24.23 2.92 -6.50
CA TYR A 128 -23.25 1.84 -6.37
C TYR A 128 -22.09 2.13 -5.43
N LEU A 129 -21.93 3.37 -4.98
CA LEU A 129 -20.89 3.79 -4.03
C LEU A 129 -19.50 3.26 -4.39
N TYR A 130 -19.14 3.31 -5.70
CA TYR A 130 -17.88 2.82 -6.21
C TYR A 130 -17.30 3.71 -7.30
N TRP A 131 -16.01 3.51 -7.60
CA TRP A 131 -15.30 4.24 -8.64
C TRP A 131 -15.62 3.71 -10.04
N ASN A 132 -16.03 4.59 -10.96
CA ASN A 132 -16.21 4.30 -12.37
C ASN A 132 -15.39 5.26 -13.26
N ASP A 133 -15.38 5.03 -14.56
CA ASP A 133 -14.55 5.76 -15.51
C ASP A 133 -14.90 7.24 -15.64
N SER A 134 -16.18 7.60 -15.41
CA SER A 134 -16.61 9.00 -15.44
C SER A 134 -15.99 9.84 -14.33
N MET A 135 -15.49 9.19 -13.28
CA MET A 135 -14.85 9.86 -12.13
C MET A 135 -13.38 10.16 -12.31
N ILE A 136 -12.73 9.67 -13.38
CA ILE A 136 -11.29 9.92 -13.63
C ILE A 136 -10.99 11.42 -13.74
N VAL A 137 -11.79 12.15 -14.52
CA VAL A 137 -11.60 13.59 -14.73
C VAL A 137 -11.93 14.40 -13.46
N PRO A 138 -13.10 14.22 -12.82
CA PRO A 138 -13.40 14.94 -11.58
C PRO A 138 -12.43 14.61 -10.43
N LEU A 139 -12.00 13.37 -10.30
CA LEU A 139 -10.99 13.00 -9.30
C LEU A 139 -9.66 13.71 -9.55
N LYS A 140 -9.20 13.77 -10.80
CA LYS A 140 -7.99 14.52 -11.14
C LYS A 140 -8.15 16.00 -10.84
N ALA A 141 -9.29 16.59 -11.18
CA ALA A 141 -9.57 18.00 -10.90
C ALA A 141 -9.55 18.32 -9.40
N ALA A 142 -10.14 17.44 -8.57
CA ALA A 142 -10.11 17.60 -7.11
C ALA A 142 -8.68 17.49 -6.55
N ILE A 143 -7.86 16.58 -7.07
CA ILE A 143 -6.46 16.43 -6.68
C ILE A 143 -5.66 17.68 -7.08
N ASP A 144 -5.84 18.18 -8.31
CA ASP A 144 -5.12 19.35 -8.79
C ASP A 144 -5.48 20.61 -7.99
N ASP A 145 -6.75 20.79 -7.69
CA ASP A 145 -7.25 21.90 -6.88
C ASP A 145 -6.69 21.84 -5.45
N PHE A 146 -6.69 20.66 -4.83
CA PHE A 146 -6.08 20.46 -3.52
C PHE A 146 -4.58 20.80 -3.51
N ILE A 147 -3.84 20.34 -4.52
CA ILE A 147 -2.43 20.69 -4.67
C ILE A 147 -2.23 22.19 -4.87
N ALA A 148 -3.09 22.84 -5.63
CA ALA A 148 -3.03 24.29 -5.84
C ALA A 148 -3.28 25.08 -4.56
N GLN A 149 -4.22 24.64 -3.71
CA GLN A 149 -4.50 25.23 -2.40
C GLN A 149 -3.32 25.07 -1.42
N HIS A 150 -2.55 23.98 -1.54
CA HIS A 150 -1.42 23.64 -0.67
C HIS A 150 -0.05 23.70 -1.38
N ARG A 151 0.07 24.49 -2.46
CA ARG A 151 1.24 24.50 -3.36
C ARG A 151 2.58 24.83 -2.67
N ASP A 152 2.52 25.57 -1.56
CA ASP A 152 3.72 25.99 -0.84
C ASP A 152 4.25 24.89 0.10
N THR A 153 3.40 23.91 0.43
CA THR A 153 3.71 22.84 1.38
C THR A 153 3.65 21.43 0.79
N ILE A 154 2.99 21.21 -0.35
CA ILE A 154 3.01 19.91 -1.05
C ILE A 154 4.21 19.84 -1.99
N ASP A 155 4.94 18.72 -1.92
CA ASP A 155 5.95 18.34 -2.91
C ASP A 155 5.30 17.62 -4.07
N THR A 156 5.17 18.30 -5.20
CA THR A 156 4.54 17.75 -6.42
C THR A 156 5.36 16.66 -7.11
N THR A 157 6.60 16.42 -6.68
CA THR A 157 7.41 15.29 -7.14
C THR A 157 7.16 14.01 -6.34
N ARG A 158 6.42 14.10 -5.23
CA ARG A 158 6.13 12.98 -4.33
C ARG A 158 4.62 12.81 -4.11
N ILE A 159 3.89 12.56 -5.20
CA ILE A 159 2.45 12.28 -5.19
C ILE A 159 2.26 10.78 -5.35
N TYR A 160 1.68 10.14 -4.34
CA TYR A 160 1.44 8.71 -4.29
C TYR A 160 -0.06 8.43 -4.34
N ILE A 161 -0.45 7.35 -5.03
CA ILE A 161 -1.84 6.94 -5.11
C ILE A 161 -1.98 5.45 -4.81
N GLY A 162 -2.94 5.12 -3.98
CA GLY A 162 -3.30 3.75 -3.68
C GLY A 162 -4.76 3.61 -3.35
N GLY A 163 -5.20 2.38 -3.23
CA GLY A 163 -6.58 2.12 -2.87
C GLY A 163 -6.89 0.63 -2.86
N PHE A 164 -8.01 0.31 -2.26
CA PHE A 164 -8.44 -1.03 -1.99
C PHE A 164 -9.59 -1.45 -2.91
N SER A 165 -9.56 -2.68 -3.45
CA SER A 165 -10.64 -3.27 -4.24
C SER A 165 -10.99 -2.40 -5.46
N MET A 166 -12.18 -1.81 -5.50
CA MET A 166 -12.56 -0.85 -6.55
C MET A 166 -11.68 0.41 -6.53
N GLY A 167 -11.17 0.81 -5.37
CA GLY A 167 -10.15 1.86 -5.25
C GLY A 167 -8.82 1.42 -5.85
N GLY A 168 -8.41 0.18 -5.69
CA GLY A 168 -7.25 -0.41 -6.36
C GLY A 168 -7.38 -0.40 -7.88
N LYS A 169 -8.56 -0.75 -8.39
CA LYS A 169 -8.90 -0.60 -9.81
C LYS A 169 -8.76 0.86 -10.26
N MET A 170 -9.32 1.81 -9.50
CA MET A 170 -9.24 3.22 -9.85
C MET A 170 -7.81 3.75 -9.76
N THR A 171 -6.98 3.25 -8.84
CA THR A 171 -5.54 3.52 -8.79
C THR A 171 -4.88 3.21 -10.13
N LEU A 172 -5.10 2.02 -10.68
CA LEU A 172 -4.57 1.63 -12.00
C LEU A 172 -5.12 2.52 -13.12
N LYS A 173 -6.40 2.86 -13.09
CA LYS A 173 -7.01 3.73 -14.11
C LYS A 173 -6.46 5.15 -14.07
N MET A 174 -6.26 5.70 -12.89
CA MET A 174 -5.64 7.02 -12.71
C MET A 174 -4.19 7.03 -13.19
N THR A 175 -3.40 6.02 -12.87
CA THR A 175 -2.01 5.94 -13.35
C THR A 175 -1.95 5.78 -14.87
N ILE A 176 -2.85 5.02 -15.49
CA ILE A 176 -2.94 4.87 -16.94
C ILE A 176 -3.38 6.18 -17.63
N ALA A 177 -4.32 6.90 -17.01
CA ALA A 177 -4.81 8.17 -17.57
C ALA A 177 -3.78 9.30 -17.42
N TYR A 178 -2.97 9.27 -16.34
CA TYR A 178 -2.01 10.33 -16.00
C TYR A 178 -0.63 9.73 -15.64
N PRO A 179 0.07 9.10 -16.60
CA PRO A 179 1.25 8.29 -16.33
C PRO A 179 2.49 9.08 -15.84
N SER A 180 2.50 10.40 -15.99
CA SER A 180 3.61 11.25 -15.52
C SER A 180 3.27 12.04 -14.25
N PHE A 181 2.13 11.74 -13.63
CA PHE A 181 1.63 12.52 -12.51
C PHE A 181 2.00 11.93 -11.14
N PHE A 182 2.06 10.61 -11.05
CA PHE A 182 2.28 9.91 -9.79
C PHE A 182 3.73 9.44 -9.66
N ALA A 183 4.33 9.67 -8.49
CA ALA A 183 5.67 9.20 -8.17
C ALA A 183 5.72 7.68 -7.93
N ALA A 184 4.66 7.11 -7.35
CA ALA A 184 4.45 5.67 -7.23
C ALA A 184 2.97 5.36 -6.98
N ALA A 185 2.59 4.08 -7.12
CA ALA A 185 1.24 3.62 -6.84
C ALA A 185 1.21 2.27 -6.10
N PHE A 186 0.15 2.07 -5.27
CA PHE A 186 -0.01 0.86 -4.46
C PHE A 186 -1.46 0.33 -4.54
N PRO A 187 -1.84 -0.32 -5.66
CA PRO A 187 -3.14 -0.96 -5.78
C PRO A 187 -3.23 -2.19 -4.88
N ILE A 188 -4.30 -2.26 -4.06
CA ILE A 188 -4.56 -3.34 -3.11
C ILE A 188 -5.78 -4.12 -3.58
N CYS A 189 -5.63 -5.41 -3.83
CA CYS A 189 -6.68 -6.28 -4.35
C CYS A 189 -7.49 -5.60 -5.46
N PRO A 190 -6.84 -5.01 -6.50
CA PRO A 190 -7.56 -4.35 -7.58
C PRO A 190 -8.58 -5.31 -8.18
N ALA A 191 -9.85 -4.86 -8.29
CA ALA A 191 -10.95 -5.73 -8.61
C ALA A 191 -11.57 -5.39 -9.97
N PHE A 192 -11.95 -6.43 -10.73
CA PHE A 192 -12.78 -6.29 -11.94
C PHE A 192 -12.19 -5.37 -13.02
N PHE A 193 -10.87 -5.36 -13.16
CA PHE A 193 -10.18 -4.65 -14.20
C PHE A 193 -9.10 -5.54 -14.83
N LYS A 194 -9.04 -5.55 -16.15
CA LYS A 194 -8.01 -6.25 -16.92
C LYS A 194 -7.41 -5.28 -17.92
N PRO A 195 -6.36 -4.56 -17.54
CA PRO A 195 -5.69 -3.65 -18.45
C PRO A 195 -5.07 -4.40 -19.62
N THR A 196 -5.05 -3.77 -20.78
CA THR A 196 -4.31 -4.29 -21.93
C THR A 196 -2.81 -4.12 -21.73
N LYS A 197 -2.00 -4.91 -22.43
CA LYS A 197 -0.52 -4.74 -22.45
C LYS A 197 -0.11 -3.30 -22.79
N ARG A 198 -0.83 -2.67 -23.71
CA ARG A 198 -0.57 -1.27 -24.08
C ARG A 198 -0.83 -0.31 -22.91
N GLN A 199 -1.90 -0.52 -22.15
CA GLN A 199 -2.20 0.30 -20.97
C GLN A 199 -1.14 0.12 -19.89
N MET A 200 -0.70 -1.11 -19.65
CA MET A 200 0.39 -1.37 -18.69
C MET A 200 1.72 -0.76 -19.16
N HIS A 201 1.94 -0.69 -20.48
CA HIS A 201 3.11 0.00 -21.01
C HIS A 201 3.11 1.52 -20.74
N PHE A 202 1.96 2.16 -20.65
CA PHE A 202 1.89 3.59 -20.32
C PHE A 202 2.38 3.91 -18.91
N ILE A 203 2.29 2.98 -18.00
CA ILE A 203 2.72 3.12 -16.59
C ILE A 203 4.08 2.48 -16.31
N LYS A 204 4.86 2.21 -17.36
CA LYS A 204 6.15 1.50 -17.26
C LYS A 204 7.19 2.20 -16.37
N ASP A 205 7.08 3.51 -16.20
CA ASP A 205 8.03 4.31 -15.42
C ASP A 205 7.53 4.62 -14.00
N ILE A 206 6.32 4.15 -13.63
CA ILE A 206 5.76 4.35 -12.29
C ILE A 206 6.07 3.13 -11.43
N PRO A 207 6.81 3.27 -10.32
CA PRO A 207 6.97 2.20 -9.35
C PRO A 207 5.61 1.73 -8.82
N MET A 208 5.39 0.41 -8.78
CA MET A 208 4.12 -0.19 -8.42
C MET A 208 4.30 -1.19 -7.29
N TRP A 209 3.52 -1.03 -6.23
CA TRP A 209 3.42 -2.03 -5.19
C TRP A 209 2.04 -2.66 -5.15
N PHE A 210 1.89 -3.84 -5.75
CA PHE A 210 0.68 -4.63 -5.67
C PHE A 210 0.61 -5.39 -4.35
N VAL A 211 -0.55 -5.34 -3.71
CA VAL A 211 -0.84 -6.15 -2.53
C VAL A 211 -2.10 -6.97 -2.79
N ALA A 212 -2.05 -8.24 -2.49
CA ALA A 212 -3.17 -9.15 -2.70
C ALA A 212 -3.20 -10.27 -1.67
N SER A 213 -4.32 -10.98 -1.57
CA SER A 213 -4.40 -12.25 -0.88
C SER A 213 -4.63 -13.38 -1.88
N LYS A 214 -3.93 -14.48 -1.70
CA LYS A 214 -4.03 -15.68 -2.55
C LYS A 214 -5.44 -16.28 -2.53
N TYR A 215 -6.11 -16.18 -1.40
CA TYR A 215 -7.43 -16.78 -1.17
C TYR A 215 -8.58 -15.76 -1.24
N ASP A 216 -8.31 -14.59 -1.80
CA ASP A 216 -9.33 -13.57 -2.05
C ASP A 216 -10.41 -14.14 -3.00
N ALA A 217 -11.61 -14.35 -2.46
CA ALA A 217 -12.75 -14.87 -3.22
C ALA A 217 -13.52 -13.79 -4.00
N ILE A 218 -13.23 -12.51 -3.75
CA ILE A 218 -13.94 -11.36 -4.36
C ILE A 218 -13.13 -10.82 -5.55
N ALA A 219 -11.88 -10.43 -5.30
CA ALA A 219 -10.97 -9.95 -6.33
C ALA A 219 -9.90 -11.00 -6.58
N GLY A 220 -10.30 -12.17 -7.04
CA GLY A 220 -9.46 -13.36 -7.14
C GLY A 220 -8.06 -13.10 -7.66
N TYR A 221 -7.05 -13.44 -6.85
CA TYR A 221 -5.65 -13.19 -7.13
C TYR A 221 -5.25 -13.60 -8.55
N TYR A 222 -5.53 -14.84 -8.93
CA TYR A 222 -5.19 -15.39 -10.25
C TYR A 222 -5.99 -14.78 -11.42
N SER A 223 -7.14 -14.17 -11.12
CA SER A 223 -8.00 -13.61 -12.15
C SER A 223 -7.66 -12.16 -12.50
N PHE A 224 -7.08 -11.43 -11.54
CA PHE A 224 -6.81 -9.99 -11.69
C PHE A 224 -5.37 -9.65 -11.37
N VAL A 225 -4.92 -9.81 -10.14
CA VAL A 225 -3.63 -9.28 -9.66
C VAL A 225 -2.45 -9.96 -10.35
N GLU A 226 -2.46 -11.30 -10.45
CA GLU A 226 -1.41 -12.03 -11.15
C GLU A 226 -1.33 -11.62 -12.63
N TYR A 227 -2.49 -11.51 -13.29
CA TYR A 227 -2.57 -11.04 -14.67
C TYR A 227 -2.02 -9.62 -14.85
N GLU A 228 -2.37 -8.70 -13.96
CA GLU A 228 -1.89 -7.33 -14.00
C GLU A 228 -0.38 -7.27 -13.77
N TRP A 229 0.11 -8.04 -12.80
CA TRP A 229 1.52 -8.15 -12.49
C TRP A 229 2.34 -8.75 -13.63
N GLU A 230 1.87 -9.84 -14.23
CA GLU A 230 2.53 -10.46 -15.38
C GLU A 230 2.63 -9.48 -16.57
N TYR A 231 1.56 -8.72 -16.83
CA TYR A 231 1.59 -7.75 -17.92
C TYR A 231 2.49 -6.58 -17.62
N LEU A 232 2.55 -6.15 -16.37
CA LEU A 232 3.44 -5.08 -15.94
C LEU A 232 4.91 -5.52 -16.06
N THR A 233 5.24 -6.67 -15.53
CA THR A 233 6.63 -7.20 -15.53
C THR A 233 7.10 -7.67 -16.90
N ALA A 234 6.18 -7.95 -17.82
CA ALA A 234 6.53 -8.22 -19.22
C ALA A 234 7.05 -6.97 -19.97
N VAL A 235 6.87 -5.77 -19.41
CA VAL A 235 7.44 -4.54 -19.97
C VAL A 235 8.91 -4.45 -19.57
N THR A 236 9.78 -4.30 -20.55
CA THR A 236 11.22 -4.11 -20.31
C THR A 236 11.50 -2.74 -19.69
N SER A 237 12.55 -2.64 -18.87
CA SER A 237 12.98 -1.39 -18.24
C SER A 237 12.00 -0.84 -17.20
N ARG A 238 11.47 -1.70 -16.35
CA ARG A 238 10.66 -1.33 -15.20
C ARG A 238 11.52 -0.78 -14.04
N PRO A 239 10.97 0.10 -13.18
CA PRO A 239 11.62 0.51 -11.94
C PRO A 239 12.03 -0.68 -11.08
N ALA A 240 13.18 -0.57 -10.43
CA ALA A 240 13.69 -1.60 -9.52
C ALA A 240 12.84 -1.73 -8.23
N ASP A 241 12.00 -0.73 -7.96
CA ASP A 241 11.15 -0.63 -6.77
C ASP A 241 9.77 -1.29 -6.93
N ASP A 242 9.52 -1.93 -8.07
CA ASP A 242 8.30 -2.72 -8.23
C ASP A 242 8.22 -3.85 -7.21
N ARG A 243 7.05 -4.01 -6.60
CA ARG A 243 6.80 -5.03 -5.57
C ARG A 243 5.45 -5.71 -5.77
N LEU A 244 5.43 -7.00 -5.47
CA LEU A 244 4.21 -7.79 -5.34
C LEU A 244 4.24 -8.48 -3.98
N SER A 245 3.26 -8.19 -3.12
CA SER A 245 3.06 -8.87 -1.85
C SER A 245 1.78 -9.68 -1.89
N VAL A 246 1.90 -10.99 -1.74
CA VAL A 246 0.74 -11.90 -1.74
C VAL A 246 0.61 -12.54 -0.37
N LEU A 247 -0.47 -12.20 0.32
CA LEU A 247 -0.81 -12.77 1.62
C LEU A 247 -1.39 -14.17 1.45
N GLY A 248 -0.99 -15.12 2.28
CA GLY A 248 -1.66 -16.42 2.36
C GLY A 248 -3.06 -16.27 2.95
N THR A 249 -3.09 -15.78 4.19
CA THR A 249 -4.32 -15.45 4.93
C THR A 249 -4.15 -14.08 5.54
N VAL A 250 -5.17 -13.24 5.41
CA VAL A 250 -5.13 -11.89 6.00
C VAL A 250 -5.37 -11.99 7.51
N LYS A 251 -4.51 -11.35 8.26
CA LYS A 251 -4.61 -11.27 9.73
C LYS A 251 -4.80 -9.83 10.19
N ASN A 252 -5.52 -9.68 11.26
CA ASN A 252 -5.61 -8.43 12.00
C ASN A 252 -4.33 -8.15 12.79
N PRO A 253 -4.09 -6.91 13.24
CA PRO A 253 -2.92 -6.56 14.03
C PRO A 253 -2.73 -7.35 15.33
N ASP A 254 -3.81 -7.90 15.90
CA ASP A 254 -3.80 -8.75 17.08
C ASP A 254 -3.47 -10.22 16.76
N GLY A 255 -3.22 -10.55 15.48
CA GLY A 255 -2.92 -11.90 15.00
C GLY A 255 -4.14 -12.77 14.71
N THR A 256 -5.36 -12.32 15.00
CA THR A 256 -6.58 -13.02 14.61
C THR A 256 -6.78 -12.97 13.09
N GLN A 257 -7.52 -13.92 12.54
CA GLN A 257 -7.86 -13.88 11.11
C GLN A 257 -8.80 -12.70 10.84
N ALA A 258 -8.54 -11.97 9.75
CA ALA A 258 -9.45 -10.95 9.28
C ALA A 258 -10.79 -11.55 8.83
N GLU A 259 -11.82 -10.75 8.79
CA GLU A 259 -13.17 -11.16 8.38
C GLU A 259 -13.19 -11.79 6.97
N SER A 260 -12.29 -11.36 6.10
CA SER A 260 -12.16 -11.84 4.73
C SER A 260 -10.73 -11.75 4.25
N ASP A 261 -10.30 -12.71 3.43
CA ASP A 261 -9.02 -12.62 2.71
C ASP A 261 -9.01 -11.49 1.65
N HIS A 262 -10.16 -10.93 1.32
CA HIS A 262 -10.23 -9.69 0.53
C HIS A 262 -9.70 -8.47 1.30
N ALA A 263 -9.64 -8.51 2.61
CA ALA A 263 -9.22 -7.40 3.47
C ALA A 263 -7.69 -7.17 3.50
N ALA A 264 -6.96 -7.44 2.41
CA ALA A 264 -5.50 -7.24 2.35
C ALA A 264 -5.05 -5.80 2.65
N TRP A 265 -5.97 -4.83 2.64
CA TRP A 265 -5.75 -3.47 3.11
C TRP A 265 -5.27 -3.41 4.57
N VAL A 266 -5.66 -4.36 5.41
CA VAL A 266 -5.25 -4.43 6.83
C VAL A 266 -3.73 -4.42 6.93
N ALA A 267 -3.05 -5.25 6.14
CA ALA A 267 -1.60 -5.34 6.18
C ALA A 267 -0.93 -4.01 5.75
N VAL A 268 -1.52 -3.29 4.81
CA VAL A 268 -1.02 -1.99 4.34
C VAL A 268 -1.30 -0.89 5.36
N THR A 269 -2.54 -0.80 5.83
CA THR A 269 -2.96 0.26 6.77
C THR A 269 -2.16 0.21 8.07
N TYR A 270 -1.92 -0.99 8.60
CA TYR A 270 -1.17 -1.16 9.85
C TYR A 270 0.32 -1.43 9.66
N ASP A 271 0.83 -1.31 8.44
CA ASP A 271 2.24 -1.54 8.10
C ASP A 271 2.75 -2.90 8.63
N MET A 272 1.95 -3.92 8.41
CA MET A 272 2.25 -5.26 8.92
C MET A 272 3.37 -5.94 8.13
N PHE A 273 3.79 -5.38 7.00
CA PHE A 273 4.91 -5.88 6.21
C PHE A 273 6.28 -5.59 6.82
N THR A 274 6.36 -4.69 7.79
CA THR A 274 7.60 -4.45 8.56
C THR A 274 7.81 -5.45 9.69
N TYR A 275 6.82 -6.33 9.93
CA TYR A 275 6.85 -7.36 10.95
C TYR A 275 6.70 -8.73 10.31
N ASP A 276 7.46 -9.70 10.80
CA ASP A 276 7.28 -11.10 10.44
C ASP A 276 6.01 -11.64 11.13
N ASN A 277 4.87 -11.47 10.48
CA ASN A 277 3.58 -11.94 10.98
C ASN A 277 3.32 -13.42 10.61
N GLY A 278 4.27 -14.08 9.96
CA GLY A 278 4.17 -15.49 9.65
C GLY A 278 2.92 -15.82 8.80
N GLY A 279 2.80 -15.27 7.63
CA GLY A 279 1.65 -15.54 6.78
C GLY A 279 1.71 -14.86 5.42
N TYR A 280 2.78 -14.16 5.17
CA TYR A 280 3.02 -13.50 3.88
C TYR A 280 3.61 -14.47 2.87
N TYR A 281 3.13 -14.38 1.65
CA TYR A 281 3.73 -15.02 0.50
C TYR A 281 4.30 -13.96 -0.42
N ASN A 282 5.60 -14.02 -0.68
CA ASN A 282 6.27 -13.12 -1.61
C ASN A 282 6.54 -13.89 -2.90
N MET A 283 5.94 -13.42 -4.00
CA MET A 283 6.12 -14.05 -5.32
C MET A 283 7.53 -13.91 -5.87
N GLU A 284 8.27 -12.85 -5.51
CA GLU A 284 9.66 -12.67 -5.96
C GLU A 284 10.60 -13.70 -5.33
N THR A 285 10.43 -13.95 -4.04
CA THR A 285 11.25 -14.92 -3.30
C THR A 285 10.63 -16.30 -3.28
N ARG A 286 9.33 -16.43 -3.60
CA ARG A 286 8.52 -17.64 -3.50
C ARG A 286 8.56 -18.28 -2.11
N ASP A 287 8.83 -17.47 -1.09
CA ASP A 287 8.81 -17.87 0.30
C ASP A 287 7.59 -17.28 1.03
N GLY A 288 7.27 -17.82 2.18
CA GLY A 288 6.15 -17.37 3.01
C GLY A 288 6.46 -16.13 3.83
N CYS A 289 7.66 -15.61 3.76
CA CYS A 289 8.12 -14.43 4.49
C CYS A 289 8.29 -13.28 3.51
N GLY A 290 7.30 -12.41 3.40
CA GLY A 290 7.45 -11.18 2.65
C GLY A 290 8.63 -10.37 3.22
N ARG A 291 9.53 -9.90 2.36
CA ARG A 291 10.52 -8.92 2.81
C ARG A 291 9.78 -7.66 3.23
N PRO A 292 10.16 -7.03 4.34
CA PRO A 292 9.62 -5.73 4.69
C PRO A 292 9.86 -4.77 3.53
N ILE A 293 8.77 -4.26 2.97
CA ILE A 293 8.85 -3.21 1.98
C ILE A 293 8.76 -1.92 2.76
N ALA A 294 9.81 -1.13 2.72
CA ALA A 294 9.72 0.22 3.23
C ALA A 294 8.67 0.96 2.37
N LEU A 295 7.63 1.49 3.00
CA LEU A 295 6.64 2.37 2.34
C LEU A 295 7.27 3.70 1.95
N THR A 296 8.51 3.92 2.35
CA THR A 296 9.27 5.12 2.07
C THR A 296 10.44 4.74 1.19
N HIS A 297 10.56 5.39 0.08
CA HIS A 297 11.81 5.41 -0.67
C HIS A 297 12.90 5.92 0.28
N PRO A 298 14.07 5.27 0.41
CA PRO A 298 15.12 5.74 1.33
C PRO A 298 15.62 7.16 1.02
N GLU A 299 15.28 7.70 -0.12
CA GLU A 299 15.63 9.06 -0.55
C GLU A 299 14.43 10.02 -0.61
N GLY A 300 13.29 9.65 -0.10
CA GLY A 300 12.09 10.50 0.00
C GLY A 300 10.82 9.86 -0.41
#